data_e9f4087e7f50d150cb42e6b3883fd72b
#
_entry.id   e9f4087e7f50d150cb42e6b3883fd72b
#
_cell.length_a   1.000
_cell.length_b   1.000
_cell.length_c   1.000
_cell.angle_alpha   90.00
_cell.angle_beta   90.00
_cell.angle_gamma   90.00
#
_symmetry.space_group_name_H-M   'P 1'
#
loop_
_entity.id
_entity.type
_entity.pdbx_description
1 polymer ?
#
loop_
_entity_poly.entity_id
_entity_poly.type
_entity_poly.pdbx_seq_one_letter_code
_entity_poly.pdbx_strand_id
1 'polypeptide(L)'
;MNSTPYMREIAIKNHIQYNGVMFFTDLDLHDSEIRLVLIETKEAIPEKHYVPAYSFDIALLDGTVVGNCSFKIWQNEVTWFCGNIGYEILEPFRGHHYALKACKLLYKLATMHEMDYVIITCNVNNVASERTIQLAGGMFISEEDVPEYTEQYKKGSKRVKIYKVLLHDMRFLFNLDRKDYDPKGPMHCRHSVRGIIIRDGKIAMAHVTNRGFYKFPGGGSERTETKLQTLVREVREEAGLVVKPETARPYGIVTRSQLSRIGDRYCQDNFYYLCDVEDIVVPQELTKSESESGYKLEFIDPSEAIRLSKESEYYNDRFIGQSIERECLVLESLISEGYFKG
;
A
#
# COMPACT_ATOMS: atom_id res chain seq x y z
N MET A 1 -31.37 -8.98 -3.67
CA MET A 1 -30.45 -9.97 -4.24
C MET A 1 -29.57 -10.46 -3.11
N ASN A 2 -29.71 -11.73 -2.74
CA ASN A 2 -29.06 -12.30 -1.56
C ASN A 2 -27.57 -12.50 -1.85
N SER A 3 -26.70 -11.79 -1.14
CA SER A 3 -25.26 -12.06 -1.13
C SER A 3 -25.02 -13.48 -0.63
N THR A 4 -24.25 -14.27 -1.37
CA THR A 4 -23.88 -15.63 -0.96
C THR A 4 -23.13 -15.62 0.38
N PRO A 5 -23.21 -16.70 1.21
CA PRO A 5 -22.49 -16.81 2.48
C PRO A 5 -20.98 -16.53 2.36
N TYR A 6 -20.37 -16.92 1.24
CA TYR A 6 -18.98 -16.68 0.89
C TYR A 6 -18.62 -15.17 0.81
N MET A 7 -19.54 -14.33 0.30
CA MET A 7 -19.33 -12.88 0.21
C MET A 7 -19.45 -12.19 1.57
N ARG A 8 -20.31 -12.69 2.46
CA ARG A 8 -20.39 -12.24 3.86
C ARG A 8 -19.14 -12.63 4.66
N GLU A 9 -18.58 -13.81 4.41
CA GLU A 9 -17.34 -14.26 5.07
C GLU A 9 -16.13 -13.42 4.67
N ILE A 10 -16.02 -12.99 3.40
CA ILE A 10 -14.97 -12.06 2.94
C ILE A 10 -15.15 -10.69 3.59
N ALA A 11 -16.37 -10.17 3.68
CA ALA A 11 -16.63 -8.89 4.34
C ALA A 11 -16.29 -8.94 5.85
N ILE A 12 -16.55 -10.07 6.51
CA ILE A 12 -16.24 -10.28 7.94
C ILE A 12 -14.72 -10.51 8.15
N LYS A 13 -14.03 -11.19 7.23
CA LYS A 13 -12.57 -11.39 7.29
C LYS A 13 -11.77 -10.12 7.06
N ASN A 14 -12.34 -9.12 6.38
CA ASN A 14 -11.68 -7.84 6.13
C ASN A 14 -11.91 -6.78 7.23
N HIS A 15 -12.68 -7.07 8.26
CA HIS A 15 -12.63 -6.28 9.50
C HIS A 15 -11.30 -6.57 10.19
N ILE A 16 -10.32 -5.71 9.94
CA ILE A 16 -9.04 -5.73 10.64
C ILE A 16 -9.34 -5.64 12.13
N GLN A 17 -9.24 -6.76 12.84
CA GLN A 17 -9.24 -6.75 14.30
C GLN A 17 -7.89 -6.20 14.75
N TYR A 18 -7.85 -4.92 15.13
CA TYR A 18 -6.66 -4.27 15.69
C TYR A 18 -6.39 -4.68 17.16
N ASN A 19 -7.04 -5.72 17.65
CA ASN A 19 -6.88 -6.21 19.02
C ASN A 19 -5.49 -6.82 19.20
N GLY A 20 -4.72 -6.29 20.15
CA GLY A 20 -3.40 -6.80 20.54
C GLY A 20 -2.22 -6.13 19.84
N VAL A 21 -2.37 -4.87 19.39
CA VAL A 21 -1.21 -4.06 19.00
C VAL A 21 -0.32 -3.83 20.22
N MET A 22 0.95 -4.20 20.11
CA MET A 22 1.93 -3.84 21.11
C MET A 22 2.38 -2.41 20.87
N PHE A 23 2.11 -1.51 21.83
CA PHE A 23 2.65 -0.16 21.80
C PHE A 23 4.09 -0.14 22.30
N PHE A 24 4.94 0.59 21.60
CA PHE A 24 6.27 0.95 22.07
C PHE A 24 6.13 2.18 22.97
N THR A 25 6.50 2.06 24.24
CA THR A 25 6.39 3.16 25.23
C THR A 25 7.74 3.72 25.65
N ASP A 26 8.80 2.94 25.54
CA ASP A 26 10.18 3.39 25.73
C ASP A 26 10.74 3.85 24.37
N LEU A 27 10.40 5.09 24.00
CA LEU A 27 10.68 5.66 22.70
C LEU A 27 11.74 6.77 22.81
N ASP A 28 12.83 6.61 22.09
CA ASP A 28 13.84 7.65 21.90
C ASP A 28 13.69 8.29 20.51
N LEU A 29 12.67 9.14 20.38
CA LEU A 29 12.34 9.84 19.14
C LEU A 29 12.79 11.29 19.19
N HIS A 30 14.05 11.55 18.85
CA HIS A 30 14.63 12.89 18.79
C HIS A 30 15.55 13.12 17.58
N ASP A 31 15.79 14.37 17.27
CA ASP A 31 16.89 14.83 16.42
C ASP A 31 17.76 15.87 17.18
N SER A 32 18.53 16.69 16.45
CA SER A 32 19.39 17.71 17.05
C SER A 32 18.65 18.92 17.62
N GLU A 33 17.34 19.05 17.41
CA GLU A 33 16.58 20.25 17.81
C GLU A 33 15.30 19.91 18.57
N ILE A 34 14.61 18.81 18.19
CA ILE A 34 13.35 18.44 18.81
C ILE A 34 13.36 16.99 19.31
N ARG A 35 12.45 16.72 20.22
CA ARG A 35 12.05 15.35 20.62
C ARG A 35 10.53 15.23 20.65
N LEU A 36 10.05 14.00 20.44
CA LEU A 36 8.66 13.64 20.64
C LEU A 36 8.48 13.04 22.04
N VAL A 37 7.66 13.68 22.85
CA VAL A 37 7.34 13.23 24.21
C VAL A 37 6.01 12.51 24.17
N LEU A 38 6.00 11.20 24.45
CA LEU A 38 4.77 10.40 24.45
C LEU A 38 3.82 10.88 25.54
N ILE A 39 2.60 11.25 25.15
CA ILE A 39 1.53 11.68 26.06
C ILE A 39 0.53 10.55 26.30
N GLU A 40 0.11 9.87 25.23
CA GLU A 40 -0.97 8.91 25.30
C GLU A 40 -0.87 7.88 24.18
N THR A 41 -1.30 6.65 24.47
CA THR A 41 -1.62 5.62 23.46
C THR A 41 -3.10 5.30 23.50
N LYS A 42 -3.70 5.07 22.34
CA LYS A 42 -5.12 4.75 22.18
C LYS A 42 -5.27 3.43 21.46
N GLU A 43 -6.00 2.51 22.07
CA GLU A 43 -6.41 1.27 21.43
C GLU A 43 -7.37 1.53 20.26
N ALA A 44 -7.49 0.55 19.38
CA ALA A 44 -8.47 0.58 18.33
C ALA A 44 -9.90 0.61 18.90
N ILE A 45 -10.79 1.31 18.21
CA ILE A 45 -12.24 1.26 18.47
C ILE A 45 -12.92 0.82 17.17
N PRO A 46 -13.06 -0.50 16.93
CA PRO A 46 -13.54 -1.04 15.65
C PRO A 46 -14.91 -0.50 15.23
N GLU A 47 -15.82 -0.29 16.17
CA GLU A 47 -17.18 0.22 15.92
C GLU A 47 -17.17 1.67 15.40
N LYS A 48 -16.07 2.40 15.62
CA LYS A 48 -15.84 3.76 15.11
C LYS A 48 -14.84 3.80 13.97
N HIS A 49 -14.36 2.65 13.52
CA HIS A 49 -13.27 2.52 12.55
C HIS A 49 -11.99 3.24 12.97
N TYR A 50 -11.74 3.36 14.28
CA TYR A 50 -10.50 3.97 14.80
C TYR A 50 -9.43 2.90 14.95
N VAL A 51 -8.29 3.19 14.34
CA VAL A 51 -7.07 2.39 14.46
C VAL A 51 -6.31 2.77 15.73
N PRO A 52 -5.38 1.91 16.22
CA PRO A 52 -4.52 2.27 17.34
C PRO A 52 -3.70 3.52 17.02
N ALA A 53 -3.44 4.35 18.03
CA ALA A 53 -2.77 5.62 17.82
C ALA A 53 -1.89 6.05 18.99
N TYR A 54 -0.91 6.89 18.69
CA TYR A 54 -0.08 7.62 19.63
C TYR A 54 -0.38 9.12 19.56
N SER A 55 -0.21 9.81 20.68
CA SER A 55 -0.21 11.25 20.79
C SER A 55 1.08 11.72 21.47
N PHE A 56 1.72 12.74 20.89
CA PHE A 56 2.99 13.28 21.37
C PHE A 56 2.92 14.79 21.46
N ASP A 57 3.64 15.35 22.45
CA ASP A 57 4.11 16.71 22.37
C ASP A 57 5.39 16.78 21.53
N ILE A 58 5.52 17.86 20.74
CA ILE A 58 6.75 18.20 20.04
C ILE A 58 7.46 19.21 20.97
N ALA A 59 8.59 18.81 21.54
CA ALA A 59 9.36 19.66 22.46
C ALA A 59 10.76 19.93 21.92
N LEU A 60 11.30 21.11 22.20
CA LEU A 60 12.72 21.39 22.05
C LEU A 60 13.54 20.58 23.06
N LEU A 61 14.86 20.52 22.85
CA LEU A 61 15.74 19.75 23.75
C LEU A 61 15.79 20.32 25.18
N ASP A 62 15.46 21.61 25.36
CA ASP A 62 15.34 22.28 26.67
C ASP A 62 14.00 21.98 27.37
N GLY A 63 13.09 21.25 26.72
CA GLY A 63 11.76 20.91 27.23
C GLY A 63 10.64 21.85 26.83
N THR A 64 10.90 22.94 26.10
CA THR A 64 9.86 23.86 25.61
C THR A 64 8.94 23.15 24.62
N VAL A 65 7.65 23.05 24.91
CA VAL A 65 6.66 22.48 23.99
C VAL A 65 6.34 23.46 22.88
N VAL A 66 6.55 23.05 21.63
CA VAL A 66 6.37 23.89 20.43
C VAL A 66 5.17 23.44 19.57
N GLY A 67 4.57 22.31 19.90
CA GLY A 67 3.42 21.79 19.20
C GLY A 67 3.05 20.38 19.65
N ASN A 68 2.20 19.73 18.90
CA ASN A 68 1.82 18.35 19.13
C ASN A 68 1.74 17.58 17.81
N CYS A 69 1.83 16.24 17.88
CA CYS A 69 1.57 15.37 16.75
C CYS A 69 0.91 14.06 17.20
N SER A 70 0.32 13.39 16.24
CA SER A 70 -0.30 12.08 16.44
C SER A 70 0.12 11.13 15.34
N PHE A 71 0.20 9.85 15.69
CA PHE A 71 0.50 8.78 14.75
C PHE A 71 -0.54 7.67 14.89
N LYS A 72 -1.18 7.30 13.78
CA LYS A 72 -2.15 6.21 13.66
C LYS A 72 -1.48 5.03 12.98
N ILE A 73 -1.56 3.88 13.64
CA ILE A 73 -0.94 2.64 13.17
C ILE A 73 -1.84 2.03 12.10
N TRP A 74 -1.24 1.64 10.95
CA TRP A 74 -1.88 1.03 9.80
C TRP A 74 -2.90 1.92 9.08
N GLN A 75 -3.52 1.37 8.04
CA GLN A 75 -4.44 2.07 7.16
C GLN A 75 -5.84 1.44 7.22
N ASN A 76 -6.84 2.29 7.12
CA ASN A 76 -8.23 1.93 6.84
C ASN A 76 -8.91 3.09 6.09
N GLU A 77 -10.22 2.99 5.86
CA GLU A 77 -10.99 4.04 5.19
C GLU A 77 -10.94 5.39 5.91
N VAL A 78 -10.84 5.41 7.23
CA VAL A 78 -10.74 6.65 8.01
C VAL A 78 -9.36 7.28 7.88
N THR A 79 -8.30 6.48 8.00
CA THR A 79 -6.91 6.99 7.85
C THR A 79 -6.61 7.43 6.43
N TRP A 80 -7.34 6.93 5.43
CA TRP A 80 -7.22 7.43 4.06
C TRP A 80 -7.51 8.93 3.96
N PHE A 81 -8.53 9.41 4.68
CA PHE A 81 -8.94 10.82 4.67
C PHE A 81 -8.26 11.66 5.75
N CYS A 82 -8.02 11.11 6.93
CA CYS A 82 -7.44 11.87 8.05
C CYS A 82 -5.92 11.73 8.19
N GLY A 83 -5.28 10.87 7.37
CA GLY A 83 -3.86 10.56 7.44
C GLY A 83 -3.46 9.70 8.64
N ASN A 84 -2.31 9.01 8.53
CA ASN A 84 -1.66 8.36 9.66
C ASN A 84 -1.00 9.38 10.60
N ILE A 85 -0.50 10.50 10.06
CA ILE A 85 0.21 11.54 10.82
C ILE A 85 -0.62 12.81 10.82
N GLY A 86 -0.88 13.34 12.02
CA GLY A 86 -1.39 14.68 12.25
C GLY A 86 -0.38 15.50 13.05
N TYR A 87 -0.30 16.79 12.81
CA TYR A 87 0.57 17.72 13.55
C TYR A 87 -0.01 19.11 13.61
N GLU A 88 0.35 19.82 14.69
CA GLU A 88 0.08 21.23 14.87
C GLU A 88 1.28 21.88 15.53
N ILE A 89 1.74 23.03 14.99
CA ILE A 89 2.81 23.85 15.59
C ILE A 89 2.20 25.13 16.12
N LEU A 90 2.49 25.43 17.37
CA LEU A 90 2.08 26.66 18.04
C LEU A 90 2.58 27.88 17.26
N GLU A 91 1.77 28.90 17.14
CA GLU A 91 2.00 30.05 16.25
C GLU A 91 3.39 30.69 16.42
N PRO A 92 3.91 30.93 17.65
CA PRO A 92 5.22 31.52 17.84
C PRO A 92 6.40 30.69 17.31
N PHE A 93 6.18 29.39 17.08
CA PHE A 93 7.21 28.43 16.68
C PHE A 93 7.08 27.97 15.22
N ARG A 94 6.19 28.57 14.44
CA ARG A 94 6.04 28.26 13.01
C ARG A 94 7.23 28.79 12.21
N GLY A 95 7.49 28.16 11.05
CA GLY A 95 8.61 28.53 10.16
C GLY A 95 9.94 27.82 10.45
N HIS A 96 10.06 27.09 11.56
CA HIS A 96 11.27 26.36 11.95
C HIS A 96 11.34 24.89 11.49
N HIS A 97 10.42 24.47 10.62
CA HIS A 97 10.33 23.09 10.12
C HIS A 97 10.10 22.00 11.19
N TYR A 98 9.64 22.32 12.38
CA TYR A 98 9.41 21.35 13.44
C TYR A 98 8.39 20.27 13.05
N ALA A 99 7.34 20.62 12.29
CA ALA A 99 6.39 19.64 11.76
C ALA A 99 7.07 18.62 10.82
N LEU A 100 7.97 19.07 9.94
CA LEU A 100 8.75 18.20 9.05
C LEU A 100 9.64 17.24 9.86
N LYS A 101 10.32 17.76 10.90
CA LYS A 101 11.17 16.94 11.78
C LYS A 101 10.34 15.92 12.54
N ALA A 102 9.19 16.31 13.09
CA ALA A 102 8.26 15.41 13.76
C ALA A 102 7.80 14.28 12.82
N CYS A 103 7.43 14.59 11.56
CA CYS A 103 7.08 13.56 10.58
C CYS A 103 8.22 12.55 10.39
N LYS A 104 9.47 13.01 10.22
CA LYS A 104 10.63 12.13 10.05
C LYS A 104 10.89 11.23 11.26
N LEU A 105 10.66 11.73 12.48
CA LEU A 105 10.74 10.93 13.70
C LEU A 105 9.62 9.89 13.76
N LEU A 106 8.39 10.26 13.36
CA LEU A 106 7.26 9.32 13.30
C LEU A 106 7.42 8.26 12.22
N TYR A 107 8.22 8.50 11.15
CA TYR A 107 8.55 7.45 10.17
C TYR A 107 9.35 6.31 10.80
N LYS A 108 10.25 6.62 11.75
CA LYS A 108 10.97 5.58 12.51
C LYS A 108 9.99 4.71 13.30
N LEU A 109 9.02 5.35 13.98
CA LEU A 109 7.98 4.62 14.73
C LEU A 109 7.09 3.79 13.79
N ALA A 110 6.72 4.34 12.63
CA ALA A 110 5.93 3.60 11.64
C ALA A 110 6.68 2.36 11.12
N THR A 111 7.99 2.47 10.89
CA THR A 111 8.84 1.33 10.51
C THR A 111 8.91 0.28 11.63
N MET A 112 8.96 0.68 12.90
CA MET A 112 8.90 -0.26 14.03
C MET A 112 7.57 -1.03 14.08
N HIS A 113 6.48 -0.45 13.56
CA HIS A 113 5.18 -1.09 13.37
C HIS A 113 5.05 -1.80 12.01
N GLU A 114 6.16 -2.06 11.32
CA GLU A 114 6.22 -2.79 10.04
C GLU A 114 5.33 -2.17 8.95
N MET A 115 5.14 -0.84 9.00
CA MET A 115 4.39 -0.14 7.96
C MET A 115 5.29 0.13 6.75
N ASP A 116 4.77 -0.13 5.55
CA ASP A 116 5.49 0.12 4.29
C ASP A 116 5.45 1.60 3.89
N TYR A 117 4.40 2.31 4.32
CA TYR A 117 4.19 3.73 4.04
C TYR A 117 3.26 4.36 5.08
N VAL A 118 3.21 5.67 5.08
CA VAL A 118 2.20 6.45 5.78
C VAL A 118 1.41 7.33 4.81
N ILE A 119 0.13 7.52 5.13
CA ILE A 119 -0.72 8.52 4.48
C ILE A 119 -0.64 9.80 5.30
N ILE A 120 -0.42 10.93 4.64
CA ILE A 120 -0.52 12.26 5.24
C ILE A 120 -1.48 13.07 4.38
N THR A 121 -2.39 13.77 5.02
CA THR A 121 -3.40 14.57 4.33
C THR A 121 -3.36 16.02 4.79
N CYS A 122 -3.76 16.92 3.90
CA CYS A 122 -3.99 18.31 4.27
C CYS A 122 -5.26 18.84 3.60
N ASN A 123 -5.87 19.86 4.22
CA ASN A 123 -6.94 20.60 3.57
C ASN A 123 -6.41 21.25 2.28
N VAL A 124 -7.20 21.27 1.22
CA VAL A 124 -6.80 21.79 -0.11
C VAL A 124 -6.26 23.21 -0.08
N ASN A 125 -6.68 24.01 0.89
CA ASN A 125 -6.24 25.40 1.06
C ASN A 125 -5.07 25.57 2.05
N ASN A 126 -4.58 24.48 2.66
CA ASN A 126 -3.49 24.56 3.65
C ASN A 126 -2.13 24.38 2.96
N VAL A 127 -1.67 25.46 2.31
CA VAL A 127 -0.40 25.50 1.57
C VAL A 127 0.81 25.17 2.46
N ALA A 128 0.79 25.61 3.73
CA ALA A 128 1.89 25.34 4.65
C ALA A 128 2.03 23.86 4.98
N SER A 129 0.91 23.17 5.23
CA SER A 129 0.91 21.73 5.46
C SER A 129 1.29 20.98 4.19
N GLU A 130 0.75 21.37 3.03
CA GLU A 130 1.10 20.77 1.73
C GLU A 130 2.62 20.81 1.48
N ARG A 131 3.24 22.00 1.68
CA ARG A 131 4.69 22.14 1.52
C ARG A 131 5.47 21.27 2.53
N THR A 132 5.01 21.20 3.78
CA THR A 132 5.61 20.31 4.78
C THR A 132 5.58 18.85 4.34
N ILE A 133 4.42 18.38 3.84
CA ILE A 133 4.24 17.01 3.37
C ILE A 133 5.17 16.71 2.18
N GLN A 134 5.26 17.62 1.21
CA GLN A 134 6.16 17.47 0.05
C GLN A 134 7.63 17.38 0.49
N LEU A 135 8.08 18.26 1.40
CA LEU A 135 9.43 18.22 1.96
C LEU A 135 9.69 16.95 2.79
N ALA A 136 8.65 16.38 3.37
CA ALA A 136 8.72 15.12 4.10
C ALA A 136 8.76 13.86 3.19
N GLY A 137 8.76 14.04 1.86
CA GLY A 137 8.79 12.95 0.88
C GLY A 137 7.41 12.49 0.41
N GLY A 138 6.36 13.28 0.68
CA GLY A 138 5.00 12.96 0.27
C GLY A 138 4.79 13.01 -1.24
N MET A 139 4.35 11.90 -1.80
CA MET A 139 3.93 11.79 -3.20
C MET A 139 2.42 12.02 -3.27
N PHE A 140 1.99 12.92 -4.14
CA PHE A 140 0.57 13.20 -4.35
C PHE A 140 -0.14 11.99 -4.95
N ILE A 141 -1.24 11.58 -4.33
CA ILE A 141 -2.07 10.46 -4.80
C ILE A 141 -3.38 10.97 -5.42
N SER A 142 -4.13 11.77 -4.66
CA SER A 142 -5.43 12.27 -5.09
C SER A 142 -5.87 13.48 -4.29
N GLU A 143 -6.90 14.15 -4.80
CA GLU A 143 -7.68 15.16 -4.08
C GLU A 143 -9.12 14.65 -4.00
N GLU A 144 -9.66 14.50 -2.80
CA GLU A 144 -10.93 13.84 -2.57
C GLU A 144 -11.82 14.60 -1.57
N ASP A 145 -13.14 14.48 -1.74
CA ASP A 145 -14.11 14.97 -0.77
C ASP A 145 -14.11 14.06 0.47
N VAL A 146 -14.08 14.68 1.65
CA VAL A 146 -14.08 13.99 2.92
C VAL A 146 -15.50 13.50 3.23
N PRO A 147 -15.69 12.21 3.56
CA PRO A 147 -17.00 11.67 3.91
C PRO A 147 -17.59 12.33 5.16
N GLU A 148 -18.89 12.62 5.15
CA GLU A 148 -19.59 13.37 6.21
C GLU A 148 -19.58 12.65 7.58
N TYR A 149 -19.48 11.33 7.58
CA TYR A 149 -19.42 10.53 8.81
C TYR A 149 -18.09 10.67 9.56
N THR A 150 -17.04 11.21 8.94
CA THR A 150 -15.72 11.32 9.54
C THR A 150 -15.62 12.51 10.50
N GLU A 151 -14.78 12.36 11.54
CA GLU A 151 -14.46 13.46 12.45
C GLU A 151 -13.81 14.64 11.74
N GLN A 152 -13.05 14.36 10.70
CA GLN A 152 -12.38 15.39 9.88
C GLN A 152 -13.40 16.30 9.18
N TYR A 153 -14.46 15.72 8.62
CA TYR A 153 -15.55 16.49 8.02
C TYR A 153 -16.26 17.37 9.06
N LYS A 154 -16.56 16.82 10.23
CA LYS A 154 -17.20 17.54 11.36
C LYS A 154 -16.33 18.70 11.84
N LYS A 155 -14.99 18.58 11.78
CA LYS A 155 -14.03 19.65 12.08
C LYS A 155 -13.87 20.68 10.95
N GLY A 156 -14.64 20.56 9.88
CA GLY A 156 -14.69 21.55 8.78
C GLY A 156 -13.84 21.23 7.56
N SER A 157 -13.05 20.15 7.55
CA SER A 157 -12.32 19.72 6.35
C SER A 157 -13.27 19.01 5.40
N LYS A 158 -13.69 19.68 4.34
CA LYS A 158 -14.62 19.15 3.34
C LYS A 158 -13.91 18.42 2.19
N ARG A 159 -12.67 18.81 1.91
CA ARG A 159 -11.87 18.28 0.79
C ARG A 159 -10.40 18.28 1.19
N VAL A 160 -9.70 17.19 0.88
CA VAL A 160 -8.30 16.97 1.26
C VAL A 160 -7.46 16.53 0.07
N LYS A 161 -6.20 16.92 0.10
CA LYS A 161 -5.14 16.33 -0.71
C LYS A 161 -4.52 15.17 0.06
N ILE A 162 -4.36 14.03 -0.61
CA ILE A 162 -3.86 12.77 -0.04
C ILE A 162 -2.46 12.52 -0.59
N TYR A 163 -1.53 12.28 0.29
CA TYR A 163 -0.13 12.00 -0.01
C TYR A 163 0.28 10.67 0.62
N LYS A 164 1.12 9.91 -0.08
CA LYS A 164 1.76 8.68 0.42
C LYS A 164 3.26 8.94 0.59
N VAL A 165 3.81 8.57 1.74
CA VAL A 165 5.25 8.59 2.01
C VAL A 165 5.70 7.16 2.19
N LEU A 166 6.61 6.68 1.33
CA LEU A 166 7.20 5.34 1.45
C LEU A 166 8.28 5.36 2.54
N LEU A 167 8.33 4.31 3.35
CA LEU A 167 9.21 4.19 4.52
C LEU A 167 10.46 3.33 4.27
N HIS A 168 10.48 2.62 3.14
CA HIS A 168 11.58 1.74 2.73
C HIS A 168 12.12 2.17 1.37
N ASP A 169 13.23 1.59 0.93
CA ASP A 169 13.88 1.84 -0.38
C ASP A 169 13.05 1.30 -1.57
N MET A 170 11.73 1.43 -1.49
CA MET A 170 10.80 1.05 -2.54
C MET A 170 10.31 2.31 -3.24
N ARG A 171 10.44 2.35 -4.57
CA ARG A 171 9.93 3.48 -5.35
C ARG A 171 8.45 3.32 -5.67
N PHE A 172 7.74 4.43 -5.76
CA PHE A 172 6.39 4.45 -6.29
C PHE A 172 6.45 4.44 -7.83
N LEU A 173 5.80 3.46 -8.46
CA LEU A 173 5.79 3.35 -9.91
C LEU A 173 4.68 4.23 -10.51
N PHE A 174 3.43 3.91 -10.18
CA PHE A 174 2.27 4.66 -10.66
C PHE A 174 1.01 4.34 -9.83
N ASN A 175 -0.03 5.16 -10.04
CA ASN A 175 -1.37 4.97 -9.49
C ASN A 175 -2.37 4.76 -10.63
N LEU A 176 -3.11 3.66 -10.58
CA LEU A 176 -4.23 3.38 -11.47
C LEU A 176 -5.54 3.60 -10.72
N ASP A 177 -6.22 4.70 -11.01
CA ASP A 177 -7.49 5.04 -10.38
C ASP A 177 -8.57 5.21 -11.43
N ARG A 178 -9.55 4.30 -11.45
CA ARG A 178 -10.69 4.35 -12.40
C ARG A 178 -11.73 5.38 -12.04
N LYS A 179 -11.78 5.81 -10.78
CA LYS A 179 -12.78 6.76 -10.25
C LYS A 179 -14.23 6.36 -10.56
N ASP A 180 -14.49 5.05 -10.68
CA ASP A 180 -15.78 4.44 -11.02
C ASP A 180 -16.59 3.98 -9.81
N TYR A 181 -16.15 4.36 -8.61
CA TYR A 181 -16.71 4.04 -7.30
C TYR A 181 -17.24 5.32 -6.63
N ASP A 182 -18.08 5.14 -5.60
CA ASP A 182 -18.47 6.25 -4.73
C ASP A 182 -17.27 6.63 -3.83
N PRO A 183 -16.70 7.85 -3.97
CA PRO A 183 -15.56 8.27 -3.14
C PRO A 183 -15.91 8.38 -1.65
N LYS A 184 -17.20 8.45 -1.30
CA LYS A 184 -17.69 8.50 0.09
C LYS A 184 -18.14 7.15 0.62
N GLY A 185 -18.14 6.14 -0.24
CA GLY A 185 -18.52 4.76 0.11
C GLY A 185 -17.45 4.03 0.91
N PRO A 186 -17.78 2.82 1.37
CA PRO A 186 -16.84 1.94 2.05
C PRO A 186 -15.62 1.64 1.16
N MET A 187 -14.45 1.47 1.78
CA MET A 187 -13.20 1.18 1.10
C MET A 187 -12.56 -0.09 1.67
N HIS A 188 -12.11 -0.97 0.79
CA HIS A 188 -11.32 -2.14 1.12
C HIS A 188 -9.92 -2.01 0.56
N CYS A 189 -8.91 -2.02 1.44
CA CYS A 189 -7.51 -2.01 1.06
C CYS A 189 -6.92 -3.41 1.18
N ARG A 190 -6.17 -3.83 0.14
CA ARG A 190 -5.44 -5.10 0.12
C ARG A 190 -4.00 -4.88 -0.29
N HIS A 191 -3.07 -5.57 0.37
CA HIS A 191 -1.68 -5.67 -0.06
C HIS A 191 -1.46 -6.96 -0.83
N SER A 192 -0.67 -6.89 -1.89
CA SER A 192 -0.23 -8.05 -2.68
C SER A 192 1.24 -7.92 -3.01
N VAL A 193 1.93 -9.04 -3.09
CA VAL A 193 3.36 -9.09 -3.44
C VAL A 193 3.53 -9.85 -4.76
N ARG A 194 4.42 -9.36 -5.63
CA ARG A 194 4.68 -9.90 -6.95
C ARG A 194 6.19 -10.14 -7.15
N GLY A 195 6.53 -11.31 -7.67
CA GLY A 195 7.90 -11.65 -8.03
C GLY A 195 8.24 -11.27 -9.48
N ILE A 196 9.32 -10.52 -9.66
CA ILE A 196 9.94 -10.25 -10.96
C ILE A 196 11.13 -11.21 -11.05
N ILE A 197 11.01 -12.25 -11.88
CA ILE A 197 12.00 -13.31 -12.03
C ILE A 197 12.41 -13.34 -13.50
N ILE A 198 13.67 -13.00 -13.78
CA ILE A 198 14.21 -12.89 -15.14
C ILE A 198 15.27 -13.97 -15.31
N ARG A 199 15.17 -14.75 -16.40
CA ARG A 199 16.14 -15.77 -16.78
C ARG A 199 16.29 -15.76 -18.29
N ASP A 200 17.53 -15.72 -18.78
CA ASP A 200 17.87 -15.77 -20.21
C ASP A 200 17.09 -14.76 -21.08
N GLY A 201 16.97 -13.51 -20.59
CA GLY A 201 16.23 -12.43 -21.26
C GLY A 201 14.70 -12.61 -21.29
N LYS A 202 14.15 -13.62 -20.63
CA LYS A 202 12.72 -13.87 -20.49
C LYS A 202 12.25 -13.63 -19.05
N ILE A 203 10.95 -13.37 -18.90
CA ILE A 203 10.31 -13.17 -17.61
C ILE A 203 9.41 -14.36 -17.26
N ALA A 204 9.47 -14.80 -16.01
CA ALA A 204 8.53 -15.77 -15.45
C ALA A 204 7.16 -15.14 -15.23
N MET A 205 6.13 -15.63 -15.90
CA MET A 205 4.76 -15.15 -15.77
C MET A 205 3.80 -16.32 -15.55
N ALA A 206 2.76 -16.09 -14.78
CA ALA A 206 1.60 -16.97 -14.71
C ALA A 206 0.68 -16.64 -15.90
N HIS A 207 0.65 -17.52 -16.89
CA HIS A 207 -0.30 -17.46 -18.00
C HIS A 207 -1.67 -17.92 -17.53
N VAL A 208 -2.68 -17.08 -17.62
CA VAL A 208 -4.08 -17.39 -17.34
C VAL A 208 -4.71 -17.90 -18.63
N THR A 209 -4.47 -19.18 -18.95
CA THR A 209 -4.72 -19.75 -20.31
C THR A 209 -6.17 -19.64 -20.76
N ASN A 210 -7.13 -19.79 -19.84
CA ASN A 210 -8.56 -19.71 -20.18
C ASN A 210 -9.04 -18.26 -20.43
N ARG A 211 -8.14 -17.27 -20.25
CA ARG A 211 -8.45 -15.83 -20.45
C ARG A 211 -7.42 -15.10 -21.30
N GLY A 212 -6.33 -15.74 -21.68
CA GLY A 212 -5.33 -15.24 -22.62
C GLY A 212 -4.53 -14.02 -22.14
N PHE A 213 -4.21 -13.92 -20.84
CA PHE A 213 -3.34 -12.84 -20.32
C PHE A 213 -2.33 -13.37 -19.32
N TYR A 214 -1.33 -12.54 -19.03
CA TYR A 214 -0.22 -12.88 -18.15
C TYR A 214 -0.22 -12.03 -16.87
N LYS A 215 0.24 -12.65 -15.77
CA LYS A 215 0.42 -11.99 -14.47
C LYS A 215 1.81 -12.31 -13.92
N PHE A 216 2.41 -11.36 -13.21
CA PHE A 216 3.54 -11.70 -12.35
C PHE A 216 3.10 -12.70 -11.29
N PRO A 217 3.87 -13.77 -11.02
CA PRO A 217 3.57 -14.71 -9.95
C PRO A 217 3.54 -13.98 -8.61
N GLY A 218 2.53 -14.29 -7.80
CA GLY A 218 2.33 -13.64 -6.52
C GLY A 218 0.88 -13.29 -6.23
N GLY A 219 0.57 -13.04 -4.97
CA GLY A 219 -0.78 -12.82 -4.48
C GLY A 219 -0.88 -11.97 -3.24
N GLY A 220 -1.96 -12.16 -2.51
CA GLY A 220 -2.28 -11.36 -1.34
C GLY A 220 -1.45 -11.72 -0.10
N SER A 221 -0.97 -10.70 0.61
CA SER A 221 -0.36 -10.95 1.91
C SER A 221 -1.39 -11.44 2.91
N GLU A 222 -1.05 -12.47 3.68
CA GLU A 222 -1.78 -12.90 4.85
C GLU A 222 -1.43 -11.99 6.04
N ARG A 223 -2.30 -11.98 7.05
CA ARG A 223 -2.23 -11.00 8.15
C ARG A 223 -0.94 -11.04 8.95
N THR A 224 -0.30 -12.21 9.07
CA THR A 224 0.92 -12.43 9.87
C THR A 224 2.17 -12.54 9.02
N GLU A 225 2.07 -12.36 7.71
CA GLU A 225 3.19 -12.48 6.80
C GLU A 225 3.91 -11.16 6.57
N THR A 226 5.23 -11.21 6.59
CA THR A 226 6.05 -10.16 5.97
C THR A 226 5.93 -10.21 4.45
N LYS A 227 6.27 -9.13 3.75
CA LYS A 227 6.27 -9.11 2.27
C LYS A 227 7.17 -10.19 1.67
N LEU A 228 8.30 -10.47 2.31
CA LEU A 228 9.22 -11.52 1.87
C LEU A 228 8.61 -12.91 2.02
N GLN A 229 7.92 -13.18 3.13
CA GLN A 229 7.22 -14.45 3.34
C GLN A 229 6.11 -14.65 2.30
N THR A 230 5.31 -13.60 2.04
CA THR A 230 4.28 -13.62 0.99
C THR A 230 4.90 -13.88 -0.38
N LEU A 231 6.03 -13.22 -0.71
CA LEU A 231 6.73 -13.43 -1.98
C LEU A 231 7.13 -14.90 -2.16
N VAL A 232 7.80 -15.47 -1.17
CA VAL A 232 8.29 -16.86 -1.19
C VAL A 232 7.14 -17.85 -1.33
N ARG A 233 6.08 -17.69 -0.54
CA ARG A 233 4.90 -18.57 -0.57
C ARG A 233 4.17 -18.48 -1.91
N GLU A 234 3.78 -17.30 -2.32
CA GLU A 234 2.95 -17.09 -3.50
C GLU A 234 3.65 -17.49 -4.81
N VAL A 235 4.95 -17.14 -4.95
CA VAL A 235 5.74 -17.54 -6.13
C VAL A 235 5.85 -19.07 -6.21
N ARG A 236 5.99 -19.74 -5.07
CA ARG A 236 6.01 -21.20 -5.00
C ARG A 236 4.63 -21.80 -5.36
N GLU A 237 3.56 -21.27 -4.79
CA GLU A 237 2.19 -21.78 -5.01
C GLU A 237 1.73 -21.55 -6.45
N GLU A 238 1.84 -20.32 -6.99
CA GLU A 238 1.35 -19.97 -8.33
C GLU A 238 2.26 -20.42 -9.47
N ALA A 239 3.58 -20.43 -9.25
CA ALA A 239 4.55 -20.70 -10.32
C ALA A 239 5.39 -21.99 -10.12
N GLY A 240 5.37 -22.61 -8.97
CA GLY A 240 6.24 -23.74 -8.64
C GLY A 240 7.74 -23.35 -8.58
N LEU A 241 8.06 -22.07 -8.46
CA LEU A 241 9.43 -21.58 -8.37
C LEU A 241 9.83 -21.35 -6.91
N VAL A 242 11.05 -21.71 -6.54
CA VAL A 242 11.57 -21.55 -5.19
C VAL A 242 12.45 -20.30 -5.14
N VAL A 243 11.94 -19.23 -4.55
CA VAL A 243 12.65 -17.95 -4.42
C VAL A 243 13.85 -18.12 -3.49
N LYS A 244 14.99 -17.48 -3.82
CA LYS A 244 16.13 -17.27 -2.94
C LYS A 244 15.90 -15.98 -2.14
N PRO A 245 15.51 -16.05 -0.86
CA PRO A 245 15.02 -14.87 -0.12
C PRO A 245 16.06 -13.75 0.00
N GLU A 246 17.34 -14.10 0.08
CA GLU A 246 18.47 -13.17 0.18
C GLU A 246 18.72 -12.35 -1.09
N THR A 247 18.17 -12.77 -2.21
CA THR A 247 18.26 -12.05 -3.50
C THR A 247 17.13 -11.07 -3.71
N ALA A 248 16.07 -11.15 -2.90
CA ALA A 248 14.88 -10.33 -3.04
C ALA A 248 15.20 -8.85 -2.80
N ARG A 249 14.98 -8.04 -3.84
CA ARG A 249 15.20 -6.59 -3.82
C ARG A 249 13.92 -5.86 -4.20
N PRO A 250 13.51 -4.82 -3.43
CA PRO A 250 12.38 -3.99 -3.79
C PRO A 250 12.55 -3.39 -5.19
N TYR A 251 11.53 -3.51 -6.03
CA TYR A 251 11.50 -2.85 -7.35
C TYR A 251 10.59 -1.63 -7.33
N GLY A 252 9.37 -1.79 -6.79
CA GLY A 252 8.45 -0.66 -6.69
C GLY A 252 7.05 -1.06 -6.24
N ILE A 253 6.23 -0.04 -5.98
CA ILE A 253 4.83 -0.19 -5.60
C ILE A 253 3.91 0.41 -6.64
N VAL A 254 2.85 -0.31 -6.99
CA VAL A 254 1.72 0.18 -7.79
C VAL A 254 0.47 0.20 -6.91
N THR A 255 -0.15 1.35 -6.78
CA THR A 255 -1.48 1.48 -6.16
C THR A 255 -2.55 1.44 -7.25
N ARG A 256 -3.65 0.74 -7.01
CA ARG A 256 -4.83 0.81 -7.88
C ARG A 256 -6.11 0.98 -7.09
N SER A 257 -7.08 1.68 -7.67
CA SER A 257 -8.43 1.87 -7.11
C SER A 257 -9.48 1.69 -8.18
N GLN A 258 -10.55 0.96 -7.85
CA GLN A 258 -11.71 0.74 -8.73
C GLN A 258 -12.94 0.35 -7.91
N LEU A 259 -14.10 0.32 -8.54
CA LEU A 259 -15.30 -0.28 -7.96
C LEU A 259 -15.08 -1.79 -7.77
N SER A 260 -15.42 -2.31 -6.59
CA SER A 260 -15.43 -3.75 -6.33
C SER A 260 -16.71 -4.41 -6.85
N ARG A 261 -16.72 -5.75 -6.93
CA ARG A 261 -17.92 -6.51 -7.30
C ARG A 261 -19.07 -6.40 -6.30
N ILE A 262 -18.79 -5.98 -5.07
CA ILE A 262 -19.78 -5.79 -4.01
C ILE A 262 -20.24 -4.33 -3.85
N GLY A 263 -19.75 -3.44 -4.71
CA GLY A 263 -20.18 -2.04 -4.75
C GLY A 263 -19.29 -1.05 -3.98
N ASP A 264 -18.25 -1.55 -3.29
CA ASP A 264 -17.34 -0.72 -2.51
C ASP A 264 -16.15 -0.24 -3.33
N ARG A 265 -15.39 0.74 -2.84
CA ARG A 265 -14.08 1.09 -3.38
C ARG A 265 -13.08 -0.02 -3.04
N TYR A 266 -12.52 -0.66 -4.04
CA TYR A 266 -11.41 -1.59 -3.89
C TYR A 266 -10.10 -0.86 -4.15
N CYS A 267 -9.24 -0.82 -3.13
CA CYS A 267 -7.90 -0.26 -3.19
C CYS A 267 -6.88 -1.40 -3.02
N GLN A 268 -5.84 -1.42 -3.84
CA GLN A 268 -4.80 -2.45 -3.74
C GLN A 268 -3.42 -1.85 -3.96
N ASP A 269 -2.52 -2.10 -3.01
CA ASP A 269 -1.10 -1.85 -3.16
C ASP A 269 -0.40 -3.14 -3.59
N ASN A 270 0.33 -3.09 -4.70
CA ASN A 270 1.06 -4.21 -5.27
C ASN A 270 2.54 -3.92 -5.16
N PHE A 271 3.23 -4.71 -4.34
CA PHE A 271 4.66 -4.61 -4.06
C PHE A 271 5.41 -5.56 -5.01
N TYR A 272 6.28 -5.03 -5.83
CA TYR A 272 7.08 -5.79 -6.78
C TYR A 272 8.50 -5.96 -6.27
N TYR A 273 9.01 -7.18 -6.33
CA TYR A 273 10.36 -7.55 -5.93
C TYR A 273 11.08 -8.26 -7.06
N LEU A 274 12.28 -7.80 -7.40
CA LEU A 274 13.24 -8.58 -8.21
C LEU A 274 13.79 -9.68 -7.31
N CYS A 275 13.79 -10.91 -7.81
CA CYS A 275 14.36 -12.03 -7.05
C CYS A 275 14.87 -13.13 -7.99
N ASP A 276 15.86 -13.87 -7.50
CA ASP A 276 16.34 -15.09 -8.14
C ASP A 276 15.63 -16.31 -7.56
N VAL A 277 15.62 -17.39 -8.30
CA VAL A 277 15.02 -18.67 -7.91
C VAL A 277 16.03 -19.80 -8.02
N GLU A 278 15.77 -20.89 -7.28
CA GLU A 278 16.52 -22.12 -7.44
C GLU A 278 16.31 -22.76 -8.82
N ASP A 279 17.21 -23.65 -9.23
CA ASP A 279 17.10 -24.37 -10.50
C ASP A 279 16.06 -25.49 -10.47
N ILE A 280 15.40 -25.67 -9.35
CA ILE A 280 14.34 -26.68 -9.17
C ILE A 280 12.96 -26.04 -9.39
N VAL A 281 12.05 -26.82 -9.97
CA VAL A 281 10.63 -26.47 -10.08
C VAL A 281 9.84 -27.51 -9.29
N VAL A 282 8.97 -27.04 -8.40
CA VAL A 282 8.08 -27.87 -7.59
C VAL A 282 6.65 -27.84 -8.15
N PRO A 283 5.78 -28.78 -7.80
CA PRO A 283 4.38 -28.71 -8.21
C PRO A 283 3.72 -27.40 -7.72
N GLN A 284 2.90 -26.79 -8.57
CA GLN A 284 2.05 -25.66 -8.22
C GLN A 284 0.99 -26.09 -7.18
N GLU A 285 0.67 -25.23 -6.25
CA GLU A 285 -0.37 -25.41 -5.22
C GLU A 285 -1.50 -24.40 -5.43
N LEU A 286 -2.16 -24.51 -6.59
CA LEU A 286 -3.19 -23.56 -7.03
C LEU A 286 -4.48 -23.68 -6.22
N THR A 287 -5.08 -22.53 -5.91
CA THR A 287 -6.47 -22.49 -5.44
C THR A 287 -7.43 -23.02 -6.51
N LYS A 288 -8.64 -23.39 -6.11
CA LYS A 288 -9.68 -23.84 -7.06
C LYS A 288 -9.90 -22.82 -8.19
N SER A 289 -9.97 -21.52 -7.87
CA SER A 289 -10.19 -20.46 -8.85
C SER A 289 -9.03 -20.30 -9.84
N GLU A 290 -7.79 -20.45 -9.39
CA GLU A 290 -6.59 -20.39 -10.25
C GLU A 290 -6.51 -21.61 -11.16
N SER A 291 -6.76 -22.79 -10.60
CA SER A 291 -6.83 -24.03 -11.38
C SER A 291 -7.91 -23.97 -12.47
N GLU A 292 -9.12 -23.50 -12.14
CA GLU A 292 -10.21 -23.31 -13.09
C GLU A 292 -9.89 -22.23 -14.14
N SER A 293 -9.05 -21.24 -13.80
CA SER A 293 -8.59 -20.20 -14.72
C SER A 293 -7.42 -20.64 -15.60
N GLY A 294 -6.85 -21.82 -15.35
CA GLY A 294 -5.78 -22.42 -16.14
C GLY A 294 -4.42 -21.75 -15.93
N TYR A 295 -4.04 -21.49 -14.67
CA TYR A 295 -2.71 -20.90 -14.37
C TYR A 295 -1.58 -21.84 -14.75
N LYS A 296 -0.66 -21.34 -15.58
CA LYS A 296 0.52 -22.08 -16.02
C LYS A 296 1.75 -21.17 -16.00
N LEU A 297 2.84 -21.63 -15.41
CA LEU A 297 4.11 -20.91 -15.48
C LEU A 297 4.65 -20.95 -16.91
N GLU A 298 5.05 -19.77 -17.40
CA GLU A 298 5.78 -19.60 -18.67
C GLU A 298 6.92 -18.61 -18.49
N PHE A 299 8.10 -18.92 -19.10
CA PHE A 299 9.16 -17.95 -19.32
C PHE A 299 8.96 -17.38 -20.72
N ILE A 300 8.52 -16.12 -20.80
CA ILE A 300 8.09 -15.47 -22.04
C ILE A 300 8.89 -14.19 -22.31
N ASP A 301 9.00 -13.82 -23.58
CA ASP A 301 9.46 -12.47 -23.95
C ASP A 301 8.49 -11.43 -23.38
N PRO A 302 9.00 -10.38 -22.70
CA PRO A 302 8.14 -9.40 -22.05
C PRO A 302 7.26 -8.61 -23.05
N SER A 303 7.75 -8.32 -24.26
CA SER A 303 6.95 -7.63 -25.28
C SER A 303 5.82 -8.51 -25.81
N GLU A 304 6.08 -9.81 -25.94
CA GLU A 304 5.06 -10.80 -26.33
C GLU A 304 4.00 -10.97 -25.23
N ALA A 305 4.41 -11.02 -23.95
CA ALA A 305 3.46 -11.06 -22.83
C ALA A 305 2.54 -9.83 -22.81
N ILE A 306 3.07 -8.63 -23.06
CA ILE A 306 2.29 -7.39 -23.19
C ILE A 306 1.32 -7.50 -24.37
N ARG A 307 1.80 -7.90 -25.56
CA ARG A 307 0.97 -8.02 -26.76
C ARG A 307 -0.22 -8.93 -26.54
N LEU A 308 0.02 -10.17 -26.09
CA LEU A 308 -1.02 -11.15 -25.84
C LEU A 308 -2.00 -10.71 -24.77
N SER A 309 -1.52 -10.09 -23.68
CA SER A 309 -2.38 -9.58 -22.62
C SER A 309 -3.29 -8.44 -23.09
N LYS A 310 -2.79 -7.55 -23.97
CA LYS A 310 -3.59 -6.46 -24.56
C LYS A 310 -4.61 -6.97 -25.59
N GLU A 311 -4.35 -8.09 -26.26
CA GLU A 311 -5.26 -8.75 -27.19
C GLU A 311 -6.36 -9.57 -26.49
N SER A 312 -6.20 -9.88 -25.21
CA SER A 312 -7.21 -10.59 -24.43
C SER A 312 -8.53 -9.81 -24.37
N GLU A 313 -9.67 -10.49 -24.54
CA GLU A 313 -11.01 -9.90 -24.35
C GLU A 313 -11.20 -9.31 -22.94
N TYR A 314 -10.44 -9.77 -21.95
CA TYR A 314 -10.47 -9.30 -20.57
C TYR A 314 -9.67 -8.02 -20.33
N TYR A 315 -8.89 -7.53 -21.30
CA TYR A 315 -8.12 -6.28 -21.14
C TYR A 315 -9.01 -5.08 -20.81
N ASN A 316 -10.20 -5.03 -21.42
CA ASN A 316 -11.18 -3.97 -21.18
C ASN A 316 -12.28 -4.39 -20.19
N ASP A 317 -12.14 -5.54 -19.52
CA ASP A 317 -13.10 -5.97 -18.51
C ASP A 317 -13.11 -5.01 -17.32
N ARG A 318 -14.30 -4.70 -16.82
CA ARG A 318 -14.48 -3.71 -15.75
C ARG A 318 -13.72 -4.06 -14.47
N PHE A 319 -13.64 -5.33 -14.11
CA PHE A 319 -13.07 -5.77 -12.83
C PHE A 319 -11.65 -6.36 -12.95
N ILE A 320 -11.33 -6.96 -14.09
CA ILE A 320 -10.05 -7.64 -14.33
C ILE A 320 -9.08 -6.74 -15.11
N GLY A 321 -9.57 -5.93 -16.06
CA GLY A 321 -8.78 -5.18 -17.02
C GLY A 321 -7.73 -4.28 -16.37
N GLN A 322 -8.06 -3.59 -15.27
CA GLN A 322 -7.07 -2.77 -14.55
C GLN A 322 -5.90 -3.60 -13.98
N SER A 323 -6.13 -4.86 -13.61
CA SER A 323 -5.04 -5.72 -13.17
C SER A 323 -4.16 -6.16 -14.33
N ILE A 324 -4.72 -6.36 -15.51
CA ILE A 324 -3.94 -6.69 -16.73
C ILE A 324 -3.14 -5.47 -17.17
N GLU A 325 -3.75 -4.30 -17.21
CA GLU A 325 -3.09 -3.02 -17.52
C GLU A 325 -1.90 -2.78 -16.60
N ARG A 326 -2.06 -3.00 -15.29
CA ARG A 326 -0.99 -2.89 -14.30
C ARG A 326 0.22 -3.78 -14.66
N GLU A 327 0.00 -5.06 -14.99
CA GLU A 327 1.09 -5.97 -15.35
C GLU A 327 1.79 -5.50 -16.62
N CYS A 328 1.05 -5.05 -17.63
CA CYS A 328 1.63 -4.50 -18.86
C CYS A 328 2.51 -3.29 -18.59
N LEU A 329 2.04 -2.33 -17.77
CA LEU A 329 2.81 -1.11 -17.44
C LEU A 329 4.07 -1.41 -16.64
N VAL A 330 4.04 -2.41 -15.74
CA VAL A 330 5.27 -2.83 -15.03
C VAL A 330 6.26 -3.50 -15.99
N LEU A 331 5.79 -4.34 -16.92
CA LEU A 331 6.65 -4.92 -17.97
C LEU A 331 7.26 -3.84 -18.87
N GLU A 332 6.48 -2.83 -19.29
CA GLU A 332 6.96 -1.69 -20.08
C GLU A 332 8.05 -0.92 -19.31
N SER A 333 7.89 -0.72 -18.00
CA SER A 333 8.91 -0.09 -17.15
C SER A 333 10.19 -0.91 -17.11
N LEU A 334 10.11 -2.22 -16.92
CA LEU A 334 11.27 -3.12 -16.91
C LEU A 334 12.01 -3.13 -18.26
N ILE A 335 11.29 -3.13 -19.38
CA ILE A 335 11.86 -3.05 -20.73
C ILE A 335 12.60 -1.71 -20.90
N SER A 336 11.95 -0.60 -20.54
CA SER A 336 12.54 0.73 -20.69
C SER A 336 13.79 0.93 -19.86
N GLU A 337 13.87 0.28 -18.71
CA GLU A 337 15.02 0.29 -17.80
C GLU A 337 16.12 -0.69 -18.19
N GLY A 338 15.89 -1.50 -19.22
CA GLY A 338 16.93 -2.35 -19.82
C GLY A 338 17.15 -3.69 -19.12
N TYR A 339 16.22 -4.16 -18.32
CA TYR A 339 16.34 -5.45 -17.60
C TYR A 339 16.44 -6.68 -18.53
N PHE A 340 16.05 -6.56 -19.79
CA PHE A 340 16.06 -7.65 -20.79
C PHE A 340 17.12 -7.48 -21.88
N LYS A 341 17.98 -6.46 -21.77
CA LYS A 341 19.12 -6.29 -22.67
C LYS A 341 20.25 -7.19 -22.18
N GLY A 342 20.40 -8.33 -22.86
CA GLY A 342 21.54 -9.23 -22.74
C GLY A 342 22.76 -8.73 -23.53
#